data_709afab9265d4c458fd2d9cabbd20b0e
#
_entry.id   709afab9265d4c458fd2d9cabbd20b0e
#
_cell.length_a   1.000
_cell.length_b   1.000
_cell.length_c   1.000
_cell.angle_alpha   90.00
_cell.angle_beta   90.00
_cell.angle_gamma   90.00
#
_symmetry.space_group_name_H-M   'P 1'
#
loop_
_entity.id
_entity.type
_entity.pdbx_description
1 polymer ?
#
loop_
_entity_poly.entity_id
_entity_poly.type
_entity_poly.pdbx_seq_one_letter_code
_entity_poly.pdbx_strand_id
1 'polypeptide(L)'
;MWNRFFFGFLLILLLYGWQVLDEVTILGISHTAPFSPWSFGDYLSRQLPLLWAGTLFLLTFFTSGKARSVSVLTSACPMNPERYAVVRLAAALTGTSLLSFVVLAEAATFYLIRFQWAGWGSLASSALVTLAPPLVFALESGWILGNIRPWLLFAWMAVPIICRFLPLPDALGMWNGSFFSRYPLTLELPDPGFLVPGPVLAVQGALWAAGVILGGIIIFPRKNTSQSPPSSASV
;
A
#
# COMPACT_ATOMS: atom_id res chain seq x y z
N MET A 1 -1.55 19.04 6.08
CA MET A 1 -2.10 17.90 5.30
C MET A 1 -3.57 18.06 4.89
N TRP A 2 -4.30 19.01 5.48
CA TRP A 2 -5.72 19.27 5.20
C TRP A 2 -5.86 20.12 3.93
N ASN A 3 -5.67 19.52 2.76
CA ASN A 3 -5.84 20.21 1.47
C ASN A 3 -7.13 19.68 0.80
N ARG A 4 -7.85 20.58 0.10
CA ARG A 4 -9.06 20.24 -0.68
C ARG A 4 -8.85 19.03 -1.61
N PHE A 5 -7.65 18.82 -2.13
CA PHE A 5 -7.34 17.68 -2.97
C PHE A 5 -7.33 16.35 -2.19
N PHE A 6 -6.88 16.34 -0.93
CA PHE A 6 -6.92 15.15 -0.09
C PHE A 6 -8.36 14.74 0.23
N PHE A 7 -9.22 15.71 0.54
CA PHE A 7 -10.64 15.43 0.76
C PHE A 7 -11.34 14.94 -0.51
N GLY A 8 -11.01 15.53 -1.68
CA GLY A 8 -11.51 15.04 -2.96
C GLY A 8 -11.09 13.60 -3.24
N PHE A 9 -9.83 13.25 -2.98
CA PHE A 9 -9.34 11.90 -3.10
C PHE A 9 -10.04 10.93 -2.14
N LEU A 10 -10.21 11.32 -0.88
CA LEU A 10 -10.92 10.51 0.12
C LEU A 10 -12.38 10.27 -0.28
N LEU A 11 -13.05 11.28 -0.82
CA LEU A 11 -14.42 11.15 -1.33
C LEU A 11 -14.49 10.15 -2.50
N ILE A 12 -13.54 10.22 -3.45
CA ILE A 12 -13.46 9.26 -4.56
C ILE A 12 -13.23 7.83 -4.01
N LEU A 13 -12.33 7.68 -3.04
CA LEU A 13 -12.03 6.39 -2.42
C LEU A 13 -13.29 5.77 -1.79
N LEU A 14 -14.07 6.56 -1.04
CA LEU A 14 -15.30 6.11 -0.39
C LEU A 14 -16.42 5.83 -1.42
N LEU A 15 -16.64 6.70 -2.40
CA LEU A 15 -17.68 6.47 -3.41
C LEU A 15 -17.39 5.21 -4.24
N TYR A 16 -16.14 5.03 -4.64
CA TYR A 16 -15.73 3.84 -5.37
C TYR A 16 -15.83 2.57 -4.50
N GLY A 17 -15.40 2.66 -3.24
CA GLY A 17 -15.50 1.56 -2.29
C GLY A 17 -16.94 1.11 -2.06
N TRP A 18 -17.83 2.06 -1.84
CA TRP A 18 -19.25 1.76 -1.66
C TRP A 18 -19.86 1.11 -2.90
N GLN A 19 -19.54 1.61 -4.10
CA GLN A 19 -20.00 1.03 -5.36
C GLN A 19 -19.51 -0.41 -5.53
N VAL A 20 -18.22 -0.70 -5.24
CA VAL A 20 -17.68 -2.06 -5.32
C VAL A 20 -18.38 -3.00 -4.32
N LEU A 21 -18.66 -2.52 -3.11
CA LEU A 21 -19.36 -3.31 -2.10
C LEU A 21 -20.80 -3.62 -2.52
N ASP A 22 -21.51 -2.65 -3.07
CA ASP A 22 -22.93 -2.79 -3.45
C ASP A 22 -23.11 -3.61 -4.74
N GLU A 23 -22.22 -3.46 -5.75
CA GLU A 23 -22.37 -4.16 -7.03
C GLU A 23 -21.79 -5.58 -7.03
N VAL A 24 -20.66 -5.78 -6.39
CA VAL A 24 -19.90 -7.03 -6.50
C VAL A 24 -19.90 -7.81 -5.20
N THR A 25 -19.53 -7.19 -4.10
CA THR A 25 -19.32 -7.87 -2.84
C THR A 25 -20.65 -8.33 -2.22
N ILE A 26 -21.74 -7.61 -2.46
CA ILE A 26 -23.07 -7.97 -1.93
C ILE A 26 -23.56 -9.34 -2.41
N LEU A 27 -23.16 -9.76 -3.61
CA LEU A 27 -23.55 -11.06 -4.18
C LEU A 27 -22.62 -12.20 -3.75
N GLY A 28 -21.48 -11.86 -3.12
CA GLY A 28 -20.40 -12.81 -2.88
C GLY A 28 -19.61 -13.15 -4.15
N ILE A 29 -18.48 -13.80 -3.97
CA ILE A 29 -17.60 -14.20 -5.08
C ILE A 29 -17.38 -15.70 -5.04
N SER A 30 -17.46 -16.35 -6.21
CA SER A 30 -17.08 -17.76 -6.37
C SER A 30 -17.74 -18.71 -5.36
N HIS A 31 -19.06 -18.59 -5.18
CA HIS A 31 -19.87 -19.38 -4.23
C HIS A 31 -19.54 -19.15 -2.75
N THR A 32 -18.82 -18.09 -2.42
CA THR A 32 -18.54 -17.70 -1.05
C THR A 32 -19.55 -16.67 -0.54
N ALA A 33 -19.74 -16.61 0.79
CA ALA A 33 -20.63 -15.62 1.38
C ALA A 33 -20.13 -14.18 1.12
N PRO A 34 -21.05 -13.19 1.00
CA PRO A 34 -20.66 -11.78 0.80
C PRO A 34 -19.70 -11.26 1.87
N PHE A 35 -19.83 -11.75 3.10
CA PHE A 35 -18.98 -11.40 4.25
C PHE A 35 -17.86 -12.41 4.50
N SER A 36 -17.55 -13.27 3.52
CA SER A 36 -16.41 -14.19 3.60
C SER A 36 -15.08 -13.48 3.41
N PRO A 37 -13.97 -14.03 3.91
CA PRO A 37 -12.62 -13.49 3.66
C PRO A 37 -12.27 -13.42 2.16
N TRP A 38 -12.88 -14.24 1.32
CA TRP A 38 -12.68 -14.26 -0.13
C TRP A 38 -13.34 -13.05 -0.81
N SER A 39 -14.63 -12.83 -0.55
CA SER A 39 -15.35 -11.66 -1.08
C SER A 39 -14.75 -10.35 -0.57
N PHE A 40 -14.35 -10.33 0.69
CA PHE A 40 -13.66 -9.19 1.28
C PHE A 40 -12.28 -8.96 0.67
N GLY A 41 -11.51 -10.01 0.41
CA GLY A 41 -10.22 -9.93 -0.27
C GLY A 41 -10.34 -9.39 -1.70
N ASP A 42 -11.36 -9.78 -2.46
CA ASP A 42 -11.65 -9.23 -3.79
C ASP A 42 -11.96 -7.73 -3.70
N TYR A 43 -12.81 -7.32 -2.77
CA TYR A 43 -13.06 -5.90 -2.50
C TYR A 43 -11.76 -5.13 -2.25
N LEU A 44 -10.91 -5.64 -1.35
CA LEU A 44 -9.62 -5.00 -1.04
C LEU A 44 -8.69 -4.96 -2.26
N SER A 45 -8.67 -6.00 -3.08
CA SER A 45 -7.86 -6.03 -4.30
C SER A 45 -8.30 -4.96 -5.30
N ARG A 46 -9.61 -4.65 -5.35
CA ARG A 46 -10.17 -3.58 -6.18
C ARG A 46 -9.83 -2.20 -5.62
N GLN A 47 -9.72 -2.06 -4.30
CA GLN A 47 -9.31 -0.82 -3.64
C GLN A 47 -7.79 -0.57 -3.69
N LEU A 48 -6.99 -1.62 -3.87
CA LEU A 48 -5.53 -1.55 -3.84
C LEU A 48 -4.93 -0.49 -4.78
N PRO A 49 -5.37 -0.32 -6.04
CA PRO A 49 -4.83 0.72 -6.93
C PRO A 49 -5.04 2.14 -6.38
N LEU A 50 -6.19 2.42 -5.77
CA LEU A 50 -6.47 3.72 -5.16
C LEU A 50 -5.67 3.92 -3.87
N LEU A 51 -5.57 2.91 -3.02
CA LEU A 51 -4.73 2.97 -1.81
C LEU A 51 -3.25 3.16 -2.14
N TRP A 52 -2.76 2.47 -3.17
CA TRP A 52 -1.41 2.65 -3.70
C TRP A 52 -1.19 4.08 -4.20
N ALA A 53 -2.10 4.59 -5.04
CA ALA A 53 -2.04 5.97 -5.52
C ALA A 53 -2.09 6.99 -4.37
N GLY A 54 -2.96 6.76 -3.37
CA GLY A 54 -3.05 7.59 -2.17
C GLY A 54 -1.77 7.61 -1.34
N THR A 55 -1.15 6.44 -1.16
CA THR A 55 0.16 6.32 -0.48
C THR A 55 1.24 7.12 -1.20
N LEU A 56 1.33 6.97 -2.52
CA LEU A 56 2.30 7.72 -3.33
C LEU A 56 1.98 9.22 -3.38
N PHE A 57 0.70 9.59 -3.39
CA PHE A 57 0.29 10.98 -3.30
C PHE A 57 0.74 11.62 -1.98
N LEU A 58 0.61 10.92 -0.84
CA LEU A 58 1.15 11.38 0.44
C LEU A 58 2.67 11.59 0.37
N LEU A 59 3.40 10.74 -0.35
CA LEU A 59 4.85 10.88 -0.53
C LEU A 59 5.23 12.12 -1.34
N THR A 60 4.37 12.64 -2.22
CA THR A 60 4.67 13.87 -2.98
C THR A 60 4.89 15.07 -2.06
N PHE A 61 4.25 15.11 -0.88
CA PHE A 61 4.48 16.17 0.10
C PHE A 61 5.89 16.16 0.68
N PHE A 62 6.52 14.99 0.75
CA PHE A 62 7.86 14.82 1.32
C PHE A 62 8.97 14.88 0.27
N THR A 63 8.67 14.61 -1.00
CA THR A 63 9.64 14.51 -2.10
C THR A 63 9.57 15.67 -3.09
N SER A 64 8.59 16.59 -2.94
CA SER A 64 8.44 17.76 -3.80
C SER A 64 9.67 18.68 -3.77
N GLY A 65 9.84 19.49 -4.81
CA GLY A 65 10.92 20.49 -4.88
C GLY A 65 10.92 21.46 -3.70
N LYS A 66 9.73 21.86 -3.23
CA LYS A 66 9.58 22.70 -2.02
C LYS A 66 10.05 21.98 -0.75
N ALA A 67 9.74 20.67 -0.62
CA ALA A 67 10.22 19.88 0.52
C ALA A 67 11.75 19.71 0.49
N ARG A 68 12.35 19.62 -0.68
CA ARG A 68 13.82 19.56 -0.84
C ARG A 68 14.50 20.87 -0.46
N SER A 69 13.96 22.03 -0.86
CA SER A 69 14.54 23.32 -0.44
C SER A 69 14.47 23.53 1.07
N VAL A 70 13.39 23.09 1.72
CA VAL A 70 13.30 23.10 3.19
C VAL A 70 14.29 22.13 3.83
N SER A 71 14.57 20.98 3.20
CA SER A 71 15.54 20.01 3.75
C SER A 71 16.97 20.54 3.78
N VAL A 72 17.34 21.45 2.85
CA VAL A 72 18.63 22.13 2.88
C VAL A 72 18.76 23.03 4.11
N LEU A 73 17.69 23.73 4.49
CA LEU A 73 17.66 24.54 5.71
C LEU A 73 17.72 23.70 6.98
N THR A 74 17.04 22.56 6.99
CA THR A 74 17.07 21.63 8.15
C THR A 74 18.42 20.91 8.28
N SER A 75 19.15 20.70 7.18
CA SER A 75 20.50 20.11 7.25
C SER A 75 21.54 21.07 7.86
N ALA A 76 21.26 22.37 7.91
CA ALA A 76 22.07 23.35 8.61
C ALA A 76 21.85 23.34 10.14
N CYS A 77 20.79 22.68 10.63
CA CYS A 77 20.57 22.49 12.05
C CYS A 77 21.29 21.22 12.54
N PRO A 78 21.75 21.17 13.81
CA PRO A 78 22.40 19.99 14.40
C PRO A 78 21.40 18.85 14.68
N MET A 79 20.71 18.39 13.63
CA MET A 79 19.71 17.34 13.71
C MET A 79 20.28 16.04 13.13
N ASN A 80 20.06 14.92 13.83
CA ASN A 80 20.47 13.61 13.34
C ASN A 80 19.66 13.25 12.07
N PRO A 81 20.32 13.07 10.90
CA PRO A 81 19.62 12.80 9.63
C PRO A 81 18.82 11.51 9.66
N GLU A 82 19.25 10.49 10.42
CA GLU A 82 18.54 9.22 10.56
C GLU A 82 17.20 9.41 11.28
N ARG A 83 17.18 10.17 12.39
CA ARG A 83 15.94 10.49 13.09
C ARG A 83 14.97 11.26 12.22
N TYR A 84 15.47 12.18 11.41
CA TYR A 84 14.63 12.94 10.48
C TYR A 84 14.00 12.04 9.42
N ALA A 85 14.76 11.10 8.83
CA ALA A 85 14.26 10.12 7.88
C ALA A 85 13.18 9.22 8.50
N VAL A 86 13.43 8.70 9.71
CA VAL A 86 12.47 7.86 10.45
C VAL A 86 11.16 8.60 10.71
N VAL A 87 11.20 9.85 11.18
CA VAL A 87 9.99 10.64 11.47
C VAL A 87 9.15 10.86 10.20
N ARG A 88 9.79 11.17 9.09
CA ARG A 88 9.10 11.37 7.79
C ARG A 88 8.48 10.07 7.27
N LEU A 89 9.22 8.97 7.38
CA LEU A 89 8.73 7.64 6.99
C LEU A 89 7.56 7.22 7.87
N ALA A 90 7.67 7.39 9.19
CA ALA A 90 6.60 7.12 10.13
C ALA A 90 5.35 7.96 9.84
N ALA A 91 5.52 9.25 9.49
CA ALA A 91 4.39 10.11 9.11
C ALA A 91 3.70 9.63 7.82
N ALA A 92 4.46 9.17 6.81
CA ALA A 92 3.91 8.61 5.59
C ALA A 92 3.21 7.26 5.84
N LEU A 93 3.80 6.40 6.66
CA LEU A 93 3.21 5.12 7.09
C LEU A 93 1.89 5.35 7.85
N THR A 94 1.86 6.32 8.78
CA THR A 94 0.63 6.69 9.49
C THR A 94 -0.46 7.16 8.52
N GLY A 95 -0.11 7.99 7.54
CA GLY A 95 -1.05 8.43 6.51
C GLY A 95 -1.60 7.26 5.67
N THR A 96 -0.75 6.32 5.26
CA THR A 96 -1.14 5.11 4.53
C THR A 96 -2.05 4.22 5.39
N SER A 97 -1.71 4.03 6.66
CA SER A 97 -2.52 3.25 7.61
C SER A 97 -3.90 3.87 7.84
N LEU A 98 -3.98 5.21 7.90
CA LEU A 98 -5.26 5.92 8.00
C LEU A 98 -6.13 5.73 6.76
N LEU A 99 -5.56 5.79 5.55
CA LEU A 99 -6.29 5.51 4.31
C LEU A 99 -6.80 4.06 4.28
N SER A 100 -5.96 3.10 4.66
CA SER A 100 -6.37 1.70 4.76
C SER A 100 -7.46 1.51 5.80
N PHE A 101 -7.36 2.17 6.95
CA PHE A 101 -8.38 2.13 8.00
C PHE A 101 -9.73 2.66 7.52
N VAL A 102 -9.75 3.73 6.72
CA VAL A 102 -10.98 4.28 6.14
C VAL A 102 -11.67 3.24 5.26
N VAL A 103 -10.93 2.55 4.38
CA VAL A 103 -11.48 1.48 3.52
C VAL A 103 -12.01 0.30 4.34
N LEU A 104 -11.29 -0.10 5.39
CA LEU A 104 -11.73 -1.15 6.30
C LEU A 104 -12.99 -0.75 7.09
N ALA A 105 -13.04 0.48 7.57
CA ALA A 105 -14.20 1.02 8.30
C ALA A 105 -15.44 1.15 7.39
N GLU A 106 -15.24 1.50 6.12
CA GLU A 106 -16.29 1.53 5.11
C GLU A 106 -16.90 0.15 4.91
N ALA A 107 -16.08 -0.88 4.66
CA ALA A 107 -16.55 -2.26 4.53
C ALA A 107 -17.24 -2.75 5.81
N ALA A 108 -16.67 -2.39 6.97
CA ALA A 108 -17.26 -2.68 8.27
C ALA A 108 -18.68 -2.10 8.38
N THR A 109 -18.83 -0.84 8.06
CA THR A 109 -20.13 -0.15 8.08
C THR A 109 -21.12 -0.79 7.11
N PHE A 110 -20.67 -1.14 5.90
CA PHE A 110 -21.49 -1.80 4.90
C PHE A 110 -22.01 -3.16 5.39
N TYR A 111 -21.13 -4.03 5.91
CA TYR A 111 -21.53 -5.36 6.40
C TYR A 111 -22.46 -5.27 7.62
N LEU A 112 -22.24 -4.31 8.50
CA LEU A 112 -23.11 -4.08 9.63
C LEU A 112 -24.52 -3.65 9.19
N ILE A 113 -24.61 -2.73 8.23
CA ILE A 113 -25.91 -2.20 7.75
C ILE A 113 -26.67 -3.22 6.90
N ARG A 114 -26.00 -3.89 5.96
CA ARG A 114 -26.64 -4.77 4.98
C ARG A 114 -26.90 -6.18 5.49
N PHE A 115 -25.99 -6.71 6.33
CA PHE A 115 -26.04 -8.11 6.75
C PHE A 115 -26.16 -8.30 8.27
N GLN A 116 -26.17 -7.23 9.07
CA GLN A 116 -26.13 -7.30 10.54
C GLN A 116 -24.98 -8.17 11.06
N TRP A 117 -23.86 -8.19 10.31
CA TRP A 117 -22.73 -9.06 10.55
C TRP A 117 -21.58 -8.32 11.22
N ALA A 118 -20.98 -8.93 12.26
CA ALA A 118 -19.93 -8.33 13.07
C ALA A 118 -18.72 -9.25 13.30
N GLY A 119 -18.51 -10.27 12.46
CA GLY A 119 -17.44 -11.27 12.61
C GLY A 119 -16.06 -10.82 12.10
N TRP A 120 -15.60 -9.62 12.45
CA TRP A 120 -14.39 -8.94 11.92
C TRP A 120 -13.09 -9.75 12.03
N GLY A 121 -12.99 -10.62 13.04
CA GLY A 121 -11.78 -11.42 13.28
C GLY A 121 -11.42 -12.33 12.11
N SER A 122 -12.41 -12.88 11.40
CA SER A 122 -12.20 -13.75 10.24
C SER A 122 -11.67 -13.01 9.02
N LEU A 123 -11.93 -11.69 8.91
CA LEU A 123 -11.49 -10.85 7.79
C LEU A 123 -10.08 -10.30 7.96
N ALA A 124 -9.55 -10.31 9.20
CA ALA A 124 -8.24 -9.70 9.50
C ALA A 124 -7.10 -10.33 8.71
N SER A 125 -7.10 -11.65 8.52
CA SER A 125 -6.09 -12.37 7.75
C SER A 125 -6.10 -11.97 6.27
N SER A 126 -7.27 -11.87 5.66
CA SER A 126 -7.44 -11.43 4.29
C SER A 126 -6.99 -9.97 4.12
N ALA A 127 -7.36 -9.07 5.04
CA ALA A 127 -6.93 -7.68 5.03
C ALA A 127 -5.41 -7.55 5.11
N LEU A 128 -4.79 -8.24 6.06
CA LEU A 128 -3.35 -8.17 6.29
C LEU A 128 -2.56 -8.64 5.08
N VAL A 129 -2.91 -9.81 4.53
CA VAL A 129 -2.18 -10.40 3.39
C VAL A 129 -2.40 -9.59 2.11
N THR A 130 -3.58 -9.01 1.91
CA THR A 130 -3.90 -8.27 0.68
C THR A 130 -3.33 -6.85 0.69
N LEU A 131 -3.37 -6.14 1.82
CA LEU A 131 -2.99 -4.72 1.86
C LEU A 131 -1.56 -4.47 2.35
N ALA A 132 -1.11 -5.16 3.41
CA ALA A 132 0.14 -4.79 4.06
C ALA A 132 1.38 -4.95 3.15
N PRO A 133 1.62 -6.09 2.47
CA PRO A 133 2.82 -6.26 1.64
C PRO A 133 2.90 -5.25 0.48
N PRO A 134 1.84 -5.07 -0.36
CA PRO A 134 1.94 -4.13 -1.46
C PRO A 134 2.01 -2.67 -1.00
N LEU A 135 1.33 -2.26 0.07
CA LEU A 135 1.38 -0.88 0.54
C LEU A 135 2.71 -0.51 1.18
N VAL A 136 3.33 -1.43 1.93
CA VAL A 136 4.70 -1.22 2.45
C VAL A 136 5.68 -1.11 1.28
N PHE A 137 5.59 -2.01 0.30
CA PHE A 137 6.42 -1.93 -0.89
C PHE A 137 6.20 -0.64 -1.70
N ALA A 138 4.93 -0.18 -1.83
CA ALA A 138 4.60 1.10 -2.46
C ALA A 138 5.25 2.29 -1.76
N LEU A 139 5.17 2.30 -0.43
CA LEU A 139 5.71 3.36 0.41
C LEU A 139 7.22 3.50 0.23
N GLU A 140 7.95 2.39 0.39
CA GLU A 140 9.40 2.40 0.38
C GLU A 140 9.98 2.59 -1.03
N SER A 141 9.45 1.88 -2.03
CA SER A 141 9.85 2.07 -3.43
C SER A 141 9.49 3.47 -3.93
N GLY A 142 8.30 3.97 -3.58
CA GLY A 142 7.87 5.33 -3.89
C GLY A 142 8.77 6.38 -3.25
N TRP A 143 9.23 6.17 -2.02
CA TRP A 143 10.18 7.07 -1.37
C TRP A 143 11.48 7.18 -2.16
N ILE A 144 12.05 6.06 -2.59
CA ILE A 144 13.29 6.04 -3.38
C ILE A 144 13.07 6.73 -4.73
N LEU A 145 12.02 6.34 -5.46
CA LEU A 145 11.69 6.93 -6.76
C LEU A 145 11.43 8.44 -6.67
N GLY A 146 10.69 8.88 -5.65
CA GLY A 146 10.41 10.29 -5.40
C GLY A 146 11.67 11.10 -5.09
N ASN A 147 12.67 10.51 -4.43
CA ASN A 147 13.96 11.16 -4.18
C ASN A 147 14.84 11.23 -5.43
N ILE A 148 14.74 10.27 -6.35
CA ILE A 148 15.44 10.33 -7.65
C ILE A 148 14.80 11.43 -8.51
N ARG A 149 13.52 11.30 -8.82
CA ARG A 149 12.75 12.30 -9.58
C ARG A 149 11.27 12.28 -9.16
N PRO A 150 10.68 13.41 -8.74
CA PRO A 150 9.29 13.47 -8.26
C PRO A 150 8.25 12.97 -9.27
N TRP A 151 8.48 13.12 -10.58
CA TRP A 151 7.54 12.65 -11.60
C TRP A 151 7.43 11.12 -11.66
N LEU A 152 8.47 10.38 -11.23
CA LEU A 152 8.43 8.91 -11.18
C LEU A 152 7.34 8.38 -10.25
N LEU A 153 6.93 9.16 -9.24
CA LEU A 153 5.81 8.79 -8.38
C LEU A 153 4.50 8.65 -9.18
N PHE A 154 4.26 9.57 -10.12
CA PHE A 154 3.05 9.52 -10.96
C PHE A 154 3.07 8.31 -11.91
N ALA A 155 4.23 7.99 -12.48
CA ALA A 155 4.38 6.77 -13.28
C ALA A 155 4.17 5.50 -12.42
N TRP A 156 4.67 5.51 -11.17
CA TRP A 156 4.53 4.40 -10.24
C TRP A 156 3.09 4.22 -9.76
N MET A 157 2.26 5.28 -9.70
CA MET A 157 0.83 5.21 -9.41
C MET A 157 0.06 4.39 -10.45
N ALA A 158 0.52 4.37 -11.69
CA ALA A 158 -0.16 3.64 -12.77
C ALA A 158 0.05 2.11 -12.70
N VAL A 159 1.09 1.63 -12.02
CA VAL A 159 1.48 0.21 -12.02
C VAL A 159 0.34 -0.71 -11.56
N PRO A 160 -0.30 -0.55 -10.40
CA PRO A 160 -1.36 -1.46 -9.99
C PRO A 160 -2.62 -1.33 -10.87
N ILE A 161 -2.85 -0.17 -11.49
CA ILE A 161 -3.93 0.02 -12.44
C ILE A 161 -3.66 -0.82 -13.70
N ILE A 162 -2.43 -0.79 -14.22
CA ILE A 162 -2.02 -1.59 -15.38
C ILE A 162 -2.09 -3.08 -15.04
N CYS A 163 -1.59 -3.49 -13.86
CA CYS A 163 -1.62 -4.88 -13.40
C CYS A 163 -3.05 -5.46 -13.37
N ARG A 164 -4.06 -4.63 -13.13
CA ARG A 164 -5.46 -5.08 -13.12
C ARG A 164 -5.95 -5.55 -14.48
N PHE A 165 -5.43 -5.00 -15.57
CA PHE A 165 -5.82 -5.35 -16.94
C PHE A 165 -4.93 -6.43 -17.58
N LEU A 166 -3.83 -6.79 -16.92
CA LEU A 166 -2.92 -7.80 -17.43
C LEU A 166 -3.36 -9.21 -17.00
N PRO A 167 -3.19 -10.22 -17.86
CA PRO A 167 -3.31 -11.63 -17.48
C PRO A 167 -2.10 -12.01 -16.58
N LEU A 168 -2.23 -11.80 -15.28
CA LEU A 168 -1.17 -12.13 -14.34
C LEU A 168 -1.18 -13.62 -13.99
N PRO A 169 -0.01 -14.23 -13.71
CA PRO A 169 0.07 -15.56 -13.15
C PRO A 169 -0.70 -15.67 -11.82
N ASP A 170 -1.20 -16.86 -11.48
CA ASP A 170 -2.01 -17.08 -10.28
C ASP A 170 -1.31 -16.63 -8.98
N ALA A 171 0.01 -16.73 -8.92
CA ALA A 171 0.80 -16.24 -7.79
C ALA A 171 0.69 -14.71 -7.58
N LEU A 172 0.47 -13.93 -8.64
CA LEU A 172 0.25 -12.49 -8.63
C LEU A 172 -1.24 -12.11 -8.68
N GLY A 173 -2.13 -13.09 -8.63
CA GLY A 173 -3.56 -12.93 -8.82
C GLY A 173 -4.26 -12.03 -7.79
N MET A 174 -3.61 -11.72 -6.66
CA MET A 174 -4.12 -10.74 -5.69
C MET A 174 -4.14 -9.31 -6.25
N TRP A 175 -3.27 -8.98 -7.21
CA TRP A 175 -3.18 -7.64 -7.78
C TRP A 175 -4.32 -7.31 -8.76
N ASN A 176 -4.86 -8.31 -9.44
CA ASN A 176 -5.98 -8.17 -10.37
C ASN A 176 -7.29 -8.78 -9.87
N GLY A 177 -7.30 -9.35 -8.65
CA GLY A 177 -8.47 -10.00 -8.05
C GLY A 177 -8.72 -11.42 -8.53
N SER A 178 -7.96 -11.93 -9.53
CA SER A 178 -8.18 -13.27 -10.08
C SER A 178 -7.98 -14.40 -9.06
N PHE A 179 -7.11 -14.20 -8.08
CA PHE A 179 -6.92 -15.13 -6.98
C PHE A 179 -8.20 -15.35 -6.18
N PHE A 180 -8.88 -14.27 -5.81
CA PHE A 180 -10.11 -14.35 -5.00
C PHE A 180 -11.28 -14.92 -5.77
N SER A 181 -11.32 -14.73 -7.10
CA SER A 181 -12.40 -15.23 -7.94
C SER A 181 -12.19 -16.65 -8.45
N ARG A 182 -10.95 -17.13 -8.61
CA ARG A 182 -10.66 -18.44 -9.19
C ARG A 182 -10.30 -19.50 -8.15
N TYR A 183 -9.47 -19.14 -7.19
CA TYR A 183 -8.94 -20.12 -6.24
C TYR A 183 -10.02 -20.79 -5.37
N PRO A 184 -11.05 -20.10 -4.83
CA PRO A 184 -12.10 -20.77 -4.07
C PRO A 184 -12.84 -21.84 -4.88
N LEU A 185 -12.99 -21.67 -6.19
CA LEU A 185 -13.64 -22.68 -7.07
C LEU A 185 -12.86 -23.99 -7.15
N THR A 186 -11.54 -23.97 -6.91
CA THR A 186 -10.69 -25.17 -6.93
C THR A 186 -10.80 -25.99 -5.64
N LEU A 187 -11.43 -25.45 -4.59
CA LEU A 187 -11.54 -26.09 -3.29
C LEU A 187 -12.80 -26.96 -3.14
N GLU A 188 -13.70 -26.96 -4.15
CA GLU A 188 -14.92 -27.79 -4.23
C GLU A 188 -15.84 -27.73 -3.00
N LEU A 189 -15.67 -26.73 -2.12
CA LEU A 189 -16.43 -26.53 -0.90
C LEU A 189 -17.23 -25.24 -0.97
N PRO A 190 -18.50 -25.22 -0.53
CA PRO A 190 -19.20 -23.95 -0.33
C PRO A 190 -18.55 -23.19 0.84
N ASP A 191 -18.22 -21.93 0.61
CA ASP A 191 -17.57 -21.01 1.57
C ASP A 191 -16.32 -21.59 2.25
N PRO A 192 -15.27 -21.96 1.46
CA PRO A 192 -14.07 -22.56 2.01
C PRO A 192 -13.33 -21.60 2.94
N GLY A 193 -12.70 -22.14 3.97
CA GLY A 193 -11.83 -21.36 4.87
C GLY A 193 -10.73 -20.61 4.08
N PHE A 194 -10.32 -19.45 4.57
CA PHE A 194 -9.31 -18.65 3.90
C PHE A 194 -7.91 -19.28 4.06
N LEU A 195 -7.49 -19.98 3.03
CA LEU A 195 -6.17 -20.61 2.95
C LEU A 195 -5.41 -20.03 1.76
N VAL A 196 -4.27 -19.39 2.04
CA VAL A 196 -3.41 -18.80 0.99
C VAL A 196 -2.39 -19.85 0.54
N PRO A 197 -2.35 -20.23 -0.76
CA PRO A 197 -1.39 -21.19 -1.27
C PRO A 197 0.04 -20.66 -1.20
N GLY A 198 1.00 -21.59 -1.05
CA GLY A 198 2.41 -21.26 -0.88
C GLY A 198 3.00 -20.29 -1.91
N PRO A 199 2.74 -20.44 -3.23
CA PRO A 199 3.23 -19.49 -4.24
C PRO A 199 2.73 -18.05 -4.05
N VAL A 200 1.47 -17.87 -3.68
CA VAL A 200 0.88 -16.54 -3.40
C VAL A 200 1.52 -15.95 -2.15
N LEU A 201 1.64 -16.76 -1.09
CA LEU A 201 2.27 -16.33 0.17
C LEU A 201 3.75 -15.97 -0.05
N ALA A 202 4.47 -16.71 -0.91
CA ALA A 202 5.85 -16.41 -1.25
C ALA A 202 5.99 -15.05 -1.96
N VAL A 203 5.09 -14.72 -2.89
CA VAL A 203 5.08 -13.41 -3.57
C VAL A 203 4.79 -12.28 -2.57
N GLN A 204 3.80 -12.45 -1.70
CA GLN A 204 3.47 -11.45 -0.68
C GLN A 204 4.62 -11.29 0.33
N GLY A 205 5.25 -12.39 0.73
CA GLY A 205 6.45 -12.37 1.58
C GLY A 205 7.64 -11.68 0.91
N ALA A 206 7.85 -11.90 -0.40
CA ALA A 206 8.90 -11.24 -1.16
C ALA A 206 8.65 -9.72 -1.28
N LEU A 207 7.41 -9.28 -1.49
CA LEU A 207 7.05 -7.86 -1.50
C LEU A 207 7.27 -7.21 -0.13
N TRP A 208 6.87 -7.91 0.92
CA TRP A 208 7.11 -7.46 2.30
C TRP A 208 8.61 -7.32 2.58
N ALA A 209 9.39 -8.36 2.27
CA ALA A 209 10.84 -8.35 2.47
C ALA A 209 11.52 -7.25 1.64
N ALA A 210 11.13 -7.08 0.37
CA ALA A 210 11.63 -6.01 -0.47
C ALA A 210 11.33 -4.63 0.13
N GLY A 211 10.10 -4.39 0.61
CA GLY A 211 9.73 -3.16 1.29
C GLY A 211 10.61 -2.89 2.51
N VAL A 212 10.74 -3.87 3.41
CA VAL A 212 11.58 -3.73 4.62
C VAL A 212 13.04 -3.45 4.29
N ILE A 213 13.61 -4.14 3.28
CA ILE A 213 14.99 -3.90 2.82
C ILE A 213 15.14 -2.47 2.29
N LEU A 214 14.21 -2.01 1.45
CA LEU A 214 14.24 -0.65 0.93
C LEU A 214 14.12 0.40 2.05
N GLY A 215 13.25 0.17 3.04
CA GLY A 215 13.15 1.02 4.24
C GLY A 215 14.45 1.07 5.03
N GLY A 216 15.12 -0.06 5.19
CA GLY A 216 16.45 -0.12 5.81
C GLY A 216 17.50 0.72 5.08
N ILE A 217 17.51 0.67 3.74
CA ILE A 217 18.41 1.51 2.91
C ILE A 217 18.13 3.01 3.08
N ILE A 218 16.86 3.38 3.23
CA ILE A 218 16.45 4.77 3.43
C ILE A 218 16.91 5.29 4.80
N ILE A 219 16.78 4.48 5.85
CA ILE A 219 17.13 4.87 7.22
C ILE A 219 18.64 4.89 7.44
N PHE A 220 19.35 3.90 6.88
CA PHE A 220 20.80 3.72 7.03
C PHE A 220 21.55 3.95 5.71
N PRO A 221 21.60 5.19 5.17
CA PRO A 221 22.35 5.44 3.96
C PRO A 221 23.83 5.17 4.21
N ARG A 222 24.46 4.39 3.33
CA ARG A 222 25.90 4.12 3.39
C ARG A 222 26.65 5.47 3.43
N LYS A 223 27.38 5.72 4.49
CA LYS A 223 28.35 6.83 4.55
C LYS A 223 29.42 6.54 3.49
N ASN A 224 29.45 7.33 2.42
CA ASN A 224 30.56 7.30 1.48
C ASN A 224 31.83 7.69 2.23
N THR A 225 32.69 6.73 2.53
CA THR A 225 34.01 6.90 3.16
C THR A 225 35.07 7.54 2.23
N SER A 226 34.65 8.28 1.20
CA SER A 226 35.57 8.91 0.24
C SER A 226 35.74 10.41 0.42
N GLN A 227 35.72 10.93 1.65
CA GLN A 227 36.33 12.20 1.96
C GLN A 227 37.67 11.93 2.66
N SER A 228 38.67 11.52 1.87
CA SER A 228 40.05 11.75 2.27
C SER A 228 40.25 13.26 2.47
N PRO A 229 40.74 13.74 3.62
CA PRO A 229 41.04 15.14 3.80
C PRO A 229 42.08 15.56 2.74
N PRO A 230 41.98 16.78 2.19
CA PRO A 230 43.01 17.27 1.31
C PRO A 230 44.36 17.24 2.06
N SER A 231 45.34 16.54 1.49
CA SER A 231 46.69 16.53 2.01
C SER A 231 47.16 17.98 2.09
N SER A 232 47.39 18.46 3.31
CA SER A 232 48.07 19.73 3.55
C SER A 232 49.44 19.61 2.90
N ALA A 233 49.56 20.14 1.68
CA ALA A 233 50.87 20.40 1.08
C ALA A 233 51.58 21.46 1.93
N SER A 234 52.58 21.01 2.64
CA SER A 234 53.58 21.86 3.28
C SER A 234 54.31 22.69 2.22
N VAL A 235 54.28 24.01 2.37
CA VAL A 235 55.26 24.93 1.84
C VAL A 235 56.13 25.40 3.01
#